data_e0d3441c6774d2f19fde0a76df6be8f8
#
_entry.id   e0d3441c6774d2f19fde0a76df6be8f8
#
_cell.length_a   1.000
_cell.length_b   1.000
_cell.length_c   1.000
_cell.angle_alpha   90.00
_cell.angle_beta   90.00
_cell.angle_gamma   90.00
#
_symmetry.space_group_name_H-M   'P 1'
#
loop_
_entity.id
_entity.type
_entity.pdbx_description
1 polymer ?
#
loop_
_entity_poly.entity_id
_entity_poly.type
_entity_poly.pdbx_seq_one_letter_code
_entity_poly.pdbx_strand_id
1 'polypeptide(L)' 'MKSNDEIHTVPFTQRFSLTPKEASIYFHIGEKKIRALAAEQRGASFAIYNGRHLLIIREEFEKFLCRSSSI' A
#
# COMPACT_ATOMS: atom_id res chain seq x y z
N MET A 1 -0.31 0.43 23.47
CA MET A 1 0.80 1.24 23.28
C MET A 1 2.02 0.51 22.78
N LYS A 2 2.51 -0.40 23.57
CA LYS A 2 3.68 -1.16 23.15
C LYS A 2 3.46 -1.93 21.87
N SER A 3 2.28 -2.51 21.72
CA SER A 3 2.02 -3.30 20.52
C SER A 3 2.11 -2.45 19.26
N ASN A 4 1.73 -1.18 19.36
CA ASN A 4 1.85 -0.28 18.21
C ASN A 4 3.31 -0.03 17.88
N ASP A 5 4.13 0.11 18.91
CA ASP A 5 5.54 0.32 18.68
C ASP A 5 6.16 -0.88 17.99
N GLU A 6 5.73 -2.07 18.40
CA GLU A 6 6.26 -3.28 17.79
C GLU A 6 5.91 -3.35 16.31
N ILE A 7 4.67 -2.98 15.98
CA ILE A 7 4.24 -2.99 14.60
C ILE A 7 5.09 -2.04 13.78
N HIS A 8 5.39 -0.88 14.37
CA HIS A 8 6.15 0.14 13.64
C HIS A 8 7.62 -0.21 13.48
N THR A 9 8.11 -1.20 14.23
CA THR A 9 9.51 -1.59 14.09
C THR A 9 9.73 -2.60 12.97
N VAL A 10 8.65 -3.14 12.41
CA VAL A 10 8.77 -4.09 11.30
C VAL A 10 9.06 -3.30 10.02
N PRO A 11 10.18 -3.60 9.35
CA PRO A 11 10.48 -2.90 8.10
C PRO A 11 9.39 -3.09 7.06
N PHE A 12 9.15 -2.06 6.27
CA PHE A 12 8.13 -2.14 5.23
C PHE A 12 8.37 -3.30 4.28
N THR A 13 9.63 -3.59 3.99
CA THR A 13 9.96 -4.67 3.06
C THR A 13 9.56 -6.04 3.58
N GLN A 14 9.26 -6.15 4.86
CA GLN A 14 8.87 -7.42 5.46
C GLN A 14 7.39 -7.50 5.77
N ARG A 15 6.64 -6.46 5.43
CA ARG A 15 5.21 -6.45 5.68
C ARG A 15 4.46 -6.92 4.46
N PHE A 16 3.42 -7.72 4.72
CA PHE A 16 2.55 -8.15 3.65
C PHE A 16 1.75 -6.98 3.09
N SER A 17 1.25 -6.12 3.96
CA SER A 17 0.42 -5.00 3.54
C SER A 17 0.88 -3.72 4.19
N LEU A 18 0.55 -2.60 3.55
CA LEU A 18 0.88 -1.27 4.02
C LEU A 18 -0.36 -0.41 3.99
N THR A 19 -0.43 0.55 4.92
CA THR A 19 -1.46 1.58 4.80
C THR A 19 -1.09 2.47 3.62
N PRO A 20 -2.05 3.26 3.11
CA PRO A 20 -1.72 4.18 2.02
C PRO A 20 -0.60 5.14 2.38
N LYS A 21 -0.55 5.58 3.63
CA LYS A 21 0.51 6.47 4.06
C LYS A 21 1.86 5.76 4.04
N GLU A 22 1.88 4.53 4.54
CA GLU A 22 3.13 3.75 4.54
C GLU A 22 3.57 3.44 3.12
N ALA A 23 2.61 3.11 2.25
CA ALA A 23 2.93 2.84 0.86
C ALA A 23 3.47 4.09 0.18
N SER A 24 2.94 5.25 0.53
CA SER A 24 3.42 6.51 0.00
C SER A 24 4.90 6.71 0.33
N ILE A 25 5.27 6.39 1.54
CA ILE A 25 6.66 6.51 1.97
C ILE A 25 7.53 5.48 1.27
N TYR A 26 7.07 4.26 1.22
CA TYR A 26 7.86 3.16 0.68
C TYR A 26 8.07 3.30 -0.83
N PHE A 27 7.02 3.68 -1.55
CA PHE A 27 7.07 3.75 -3.01
C PHE A 27 7.35 5.15 -3.54
N HIS A 28 7.42 6.16 -2.67
CA HIS A 28 7.65 7.54 -3.08
C HIS A 28 6.56 8.04 -4.04
N ILE A 29 5.34 7.64 -3.78
CA ILE A 29 4.17 8.08 -4.54
C ILE A 29 3.21 8.72 -3.57
N GLY A 30 2.63 9.84 -3.95
CA GLY A 30 1.73 10.55 -3.05
C GLY A 30 0.56 9.68 -2.58
N GLU A 31 0.16 9.88 -1.34
CA GLU A 31 -0.93 9.08 -0.76
C GLU A 31 -2.22 9.23 -1.55
N LYS A 32 -2.51 10.44 -1.99
CA LYS A 32 -3.70 10.69 -2.81
C LYS A 32 -3.66 9.88 -4.09
N LYS A 33 -2.51 9.82 -4.71
CA LYS A 33 -2.34 9.06 -5.94
C LYS A 33 -2.59 7.59 -5.69
N ILE A 34 -2.06 7.07 -4.59
CA ILE A 34 -2.23 5.66 -4.26
C ILE A 34 -3.70 5.36 -4.04
N ARG A 35 -4.41 6.23 -3.31
CA ARG A 35 -5.83 6.03 -3.08
C ARG A 35 -6.62 6.09 -4.38
N ALA A 36 -6.24 6.97 -5.28
CA ALA A 36 -6.90 7.09 -6.58
C ALA A 36 -6.68 5.84 -7.41
N LEU A 37 -5.46 5.32 -7.42
CA LEU A 37 -5.16 4.11 -8.16
C LEU A 37 -5.96 2.93 -7.63
N ALA A 38 -6.09 2.81 -6.31
CA ALA A 38 -6.88 1.74 -5.72
C ALA A 38 -8.34 1.86 -6.11
N ALA A 39 -8.86 3.08 -6.17
CA ALA A 39 -10.26 3.29 -6.54
C ALA A 39 -10.50 3.00 -8.01
N GLU A 40 -9.56 3.39 -8.87
CA GLU A 40 -9.67 3.17 -10.31
C GLU A 40 -9.56 1.70 -10.67
N GLN A 41 -8.72 0.98 -9.92
CA GLN A 41 -8.44 -0.42 -10.20
C GLN A 41 -9.23 -1.31 -9.25
N ARG A 42 -10.52 -1.14 -9.24
CA ARG A 42 -11.37 -1.94 -8.37
C ARG A 42 -11.16 -3.42 -8.67
N GLY A 43 -11.01 -4.19 -7.61
CA GLY A 43 -10.74 -5.60 -7.77
C GLY A 43 -9.31 -5.92 -8.08
N ALA A 44 -8.43 -4.91 -8.10
CA ALA A 44 -7.02 -5.15 -8.32
C ALA A 44 -6.45 -5.92 -7.13
N SER A 45 -5.49 -6.78 -7.42
CA SER A 45 -4.92 -7.62 -6.39
C SER A 45 -4.09 -6.86 -5.36
N PHE A 46 -3.72 -5.61 -5.67
CA PHE A 46 -2.87 -4.87 -4.74
C PHE A 46 -3.65 -4.12 -3.67
N ALA A 47 -4.97 -4.09 -3.74
CA ALA A 47 -5.75 -3.30 -2.80
C ALA A 47 -6.76 -4.16 -2.07
N ILE A 48 -6.82 -4.01 -0.76
CA ILE A 48 -7.80 -4.69 0.07
C ILE A 48 -8.51 -3.64 0.91
N TYR A 49 -9.84 -3.68 0.89
CA TYR A 49 -10.64 -2.82 1.75
C TYR A 49 -11.13 -3.63 2.93
N ASN A 50 -10.84 -3.13 4.13
CA ASN A 50 -11.32 -3.73 5.36
C ASN A 50 -12.18 -2.69 6.04
N GLY A 51 -13.48 -2.73 5.73
CA GLY A 51 -14.36 -1.67 6.17
C GLY A 51 -13.99 -0.38 5.47
N ARG A 52 -13.63 0.62 6.24
CA ARG A 52 -13.19 1.91 5.68
C ARG A 52 -11.69 1.97 5.42
N HIS A 53 -10.99 0.94 5.82
CA HIS A 53 -9.53 0.96 5.75
C HIS A 53 -9.06 0.34 4.45
N LEU A 54 -8.18 1.05 3.77
CA LEU A 54 -7.55 0.55 2.57
C LEU A 54 -6.16 0.03 2.93
N LEU A 55 -5.87 -1.17 2.48
CA LEU A 55 -4.54 -1.76 2.66
C LEU A 55 -3.95 -2.05 1.29
N ILE A 56 -2.68 -1.77 1.16
CA ILE A 56 -1.97 -1.99 -0.10
C ILE A 56 -1.09 -3.24 0.07
N ILE A 57 -1.31 -4.22 -0.78
CA ILE A 57 -0.48 -5.43 -0.78
C ILE A 57 0.85 -5.05 -1.43
N ARG A 58 1.90 -5.02 -0.65
CA ARG A 58 3.17 -4.48 -1.10
C ARG A 58 3.68 -5.14 -2.38
N GLU A 59 3.75 -6.45 -2.39
CA GLU A 59 4.31 -7.14 -3.55
C GLU A 59 3.45 -6.99 -4.79
N GLU A 60 2.15 -7.01 -4.61
CA GLU A 60 1.25 -6.85 -5.75
C GLU A 60 1.31 -5.44 -6.31
N PHE A 61 1.45 -4.45 -5.44
CA PHE A 61 1.58 -3.08 -5.91
C PHE A 61 2.89 -2.88 -6.64
N GLU A 62 3.95 -3.55 -6.19
CA GLU A 62 5.22 -3.51 -6.90
C GLU A 62 5.06 -4.06 -8.31
N LYS A 63 4.34 -5.17 -8.44
CA LYS A 63 4.10 -5.75 -9.75
C LYS A 63 3.29 -4.81 -10.64
N PHE A 64 2.29 -4.17 -10.04
CA PHE A 64 1.48 -3.22 -10.77
C PHE A 64 2.34 -2.07 -11.30
N LEU A 65 3.22 -1.54 -10.46
CA LEU A 65 4.08 -0.44 -10.86
C LEU A 65 5.06 -0.87 -11.96
N CYS A 66 5.55 -2.09 -11.87
CA CYS A 66 6.47 -2.59 -12.89
C CYS A 66 5.82 -2.74 -14.24
N ARG A 67 4.53 -3.01 -14.26
CA ARG A 67 3.79 -3.14 -15.51
C ARG A 67 3.34 -1.80 -16.07
N SER A 68 3.38 -0.76 -15.25
CA SER A 68 2.92 0.56 -15.68
C SER A 68 4.06 1.34 -16.28
N SER A 69 3.82 1.97 -17.40
CA SER A 69 4.86 2.79 -18.04
C SER A 69 4.92 4.18 -17.42
N SER A 70 3.84 4.60 -16.77
CA SER A 70 3.85 5.87 -16.05
C SER A 70 2.74 5.88 -15.02
N ILE A 71 2.98 6.58 -13.95
CA ILE A 71 2.01 6.70 -12.88
C ILE A 71 1.66 8.16 -12.67
#